data_e8cc671c06a07d2c6b9639659bd4344d
#
_entry.id   e8cc671c06a07d2c6b9639659bd4344d
#
_cell.length_a   1.000
_cell.length_b   1.000
_cell.length_c   1.000
_cell.angle_alpha   90.00
_cell.angle_beta   90.00
_cell.angle_gamma   90.00
#
_symmetry.space_group_name_H-M   'P 1'
#
loop_
_entity.id
_entity.type
_entity.pdbx_description
1 polymer ?
#
loop_
_entity_poly.entity_id
_entity_poly.type
_entity_poly.pdbx_seq_one_letter_code
_entity_poly.pdbx_strand_id
1 'polypeptide(L)'
;MSSIKEVDANYNILSIQVSLDGFSFLVKNELSQETVFIHNIGLPQQASPQIALVKLEQCFKDVVELQQKFKKVTVVYSNELYTLVPAALFDKDKLTDYLKYSIKLLKDDFIVYDEISQFDLINVYVPYANLNNFFF
;
A
#
# COMPACT_ATOMS: atom_id res chain seq x y z
N MET A 1 14.30 2.52 -38.97
CA MET A 1 14.19 3.49 -37.98
C MET A 1 13.45 3.01 -36.76
N SER A 2 14.07 3.23 -35.74
CA SER A 2 13.41 2.83 -34.54
C SER A 2 12.13 3.60 -34.35
N SER A 3 11.12 2.94 -34.44
CA SER A 3 9.94 3.48 -33.88
C SER A 3 10.15 3.65 -32.41
N ILE A 4 10.42 4.86 -31.99
CA ILE A 4 10.09 5.21 -30.64
C ILE A 4 8.56 5.05 -30.59
N LYS A 5 8.12 3.96 -30.02
CA LYS A 5 6.71 3.82 -29.72
C LYS A 5 6.38 4.88 -28.68
N GLU A 6 5.67 5.91 -29.10
CA GLU A 6 5.07 6.80 -28.13
C GLU A 6 4.18 5.98 -27.23
N VAL A 7 4.52 5.98 -25.95
CA VAL A 7 3.72 5.36 -24.93
C VAL A 7 2.55 6.30 -24.66
N ASP A 8 1.32 5.85 -24.91
CA ASP A 8 0.14 6.63 -24.60
C ASP A 8 -0.04 6.66 -23.07
N ALA A 9 0.23 7.82 -22.47
CA ALA A 9 0.17 8.03 -21.04
C ALA A 9 -1.23 7.78 -20.44
N ASN A 10 -2.27 7.82 -21.25
CA ASN A 10 -3.63 7.51 -20.78
C ASN A 10 -3.80 6.05 -20.32
N TYR A 11 -2.87 5.19 -20.67
CA TYR A 11 -2.86 3.78 -20.27
C TYR A 11 -1.87 3.48 -19.14
N ASN A 12 -1.27 4.52 -18.54
CA ASN A 12 -0.35 4.31 -17.43
C ASN A 12 -1.11 3.93 -16.16
N ILE A 13 -0.63 2.89 -15.52
CA ILE A 13 -1.10 2.45 -14.21
C ILE A 13 0.03 2.59 -13.19
N LEU A 14 -0.32 3.01 -11.99
CA LEU A 14 0.62 3.18 -10.89
C LEU A 14 0.39 2.09 -9.86
N SER A 15 1.46 1.42 -9.47
CA SER A 15 1.48 0.50 -8.35
C SER A 15 2.43 1.03 -7.29
N ILE A 16 1.96 1.11 -6.06
CA ILE A 16 2.74 1.61 -4.93
C ILE A 16 2.79 0.53 -3.87
N GLN A 17 3.98 0.21 -3.41
CA GLN A 17 4.17 -0.58 -2.21
C GLN A 17 4.57 0.36 -1.07
N VAL A 18 3.83 0.30 0.03
CA VAL A 18 4.00 1.17 1.18
C VAL A 18 4.37 0.33 2.39
N SER A 19 5.47 0.70 3.04
CA SER A 19 5.86 0.15 4.33
C SER A 19 6.48 1.25 5.19
N LEU A 20 6.74 0.98 6.45
CA LEU A 20 7.49 1.93 7.29
C LEU A 20 8.99 1.92 7.02
N ASP A 21 9.47 1.01 6.16
CA ASP A 21 10.85 0.99 5.69
C ASP A 21 11.05 1.85 4.44
N GLY A 22 9.98 2.10 3.70
CA GLY A 22 10.06 2.90 2.48
C GLY A 22 8.91 2.68 1.53
N PHE A 23 9.00 3.34 0.38
CA PHE A 23 8.02 3.26 -0.69
C PHE A 23 8.66 2.78 -1.98
N SER A 24 7.92 2.00 -2.73
CA SER A 24 8.28 1.61 -4.10
C SER A 24 7.16 2.02 -5.05
N PHE A 25 7.55 2.69 -6.12
CA PHE A 25 6.62 3.16 -7.15
C PHE A 25 6.96 2.47 -8.47
N LEU A 26 5.93 1.94 -9.12
CA LEU A 26 6.06 1.33 -10.44
C LEU A 26 4.97 1.90 -11.34
N VAL A 27 5.38 2.50 -12.45
CA VAL A 27 4.45 2.91 -13.51
C VAL A 27 4.61 1.97 -14.68
N LYS A 28 3.55 1.31 -15.04
CA LYS A 28 3.50 0.39 -16.17
C LYS A 28 2.45 0.89 -17.16
N ASN A 29 2.77 0.82 -18.44
CA ASN A 29 1.78 1.12 -19.47
C ASN A 29 1.00 -0.15 -19.80
N GLU A 30 -0.32 -0.13 -19.60
CA GLU A 30 -1.17 -1.29 -19.79
C GLU A 30 -1.25 -1.71 -21.25
N LEU A 31 -1.19 -0.74 -22.17
CA LEU A 31 -1.28 -1.01 -23.60
C LEU A 31 -0.01 -1.65 -24.16
N SER A 32 1.14 -1.06 -23.87
CA SER A 32 2.44 -1.54 -24.36
C SER A 32 3.04 -2.65 -23.50
N GLN A 33 2.54 -2.84 -22.28
CA GLN A 33 3.08 -3.74 -21.28
C GLN A 33 4.51 -3.41 -20.83
N GLU A 34 4.96 -2.18 -21.09
CA GLU A 34 6.29 -1.71 -20.73
C GLU A 34 6.28 -1.02 -19.37
N THR A 35 7.36 -1.23 -18.63
CA THR A 35 7.63 -0.45 -17.40
C THR A 35 8.14 0.92 -17.82
N VAL A 36 7.42 1.96 -17.43
CA VAL A 36 7.72 3.34 -17.78
C VAL A 36 8.62 4.00 -16.75
N PHE A 37 8.45 3.64 -15.47
CA PHE A 37 9.13 4.30 -14.37
C PHE A 37 9.17 3.42 -13.14
N ILE A 38 10.31 3.39 -12.47
CA ILE A 38 10.50 2.73 -11.16
C ILE A 38 11.22 3.71 -10.25
N HIS A 39 10.75 3.84 -9.02
CA HIS A 39 11.37 4.70 -8.03
C HIS A 39 11.21 4.08 -6.63
N ASN A 40 12.31 4.05 -5.89
CA ASN A 40 12.32 3.52 -4.53
C ASN A 40 12.84 4.59 -3.58
N ILE A 41 12.16 4.76 -2.45
CA ILE A 41 12.56 5.70 -1.41
C ILE A 41 12.60 4.96 -0.08
N GLY A 42 13.74 5.06 0.62
CA GLY A 42 13.86 4.55 1.96
C GLY A 42 13.34 5.55 3.00
N LEU A 43 12.77 5.03 4.08
CA LEU A 43 12.39 5.83 5.24
C LEU A 43 13.44 5.66 6.36
N PRO A 44 13.54 6.64 7.26
CA PRO A 44 14.45 6.50 8.40
C PRO A 44 14.04 5.31 9.28
N GLN A 45 15.02 4.75 9.96
CA GLN A 45 14.78 3.70 10.95
C GLN A 45 13.77 4.16 11.99
N GLN A 46 12.83 3.29 12.36
CA GLN A 46 11.74 3.61 13.28
C GLN A 46 10.81 4.73 12.80
N ALA A 47 10.61 4.82 11.49
CA ALA A 47 9.64 5.78 10.95
C ALA A 47 8.23 5.47 11.48
N SER A 48 7.52 6.55 11.82
CA SER A 48 6.11 6.46 12.19
C SER A 48 5.22 6.63 10.96
N PRO A 49 3.93 6.28 11.04
CA PRO A 49 2.99 6.58 9.95
C PRO A 49 2.92 8.07 9.60
N GLN A 50 3.11 8.96 10.58
CA GLN A 50 3.13 10.40 10.34
C GLN A 50 4.35 10.84 9.52
N ILE A 51 5.53 10.30 9.82
CA ILE A 51 6.74 10.56 9.06
C ILE A 51 6.60 10.00 7.64
N ALA A 52 6.02 8.81 7.52
CA ALA A 52 5.76 8.20 6.23
C ALA A 52 4.84 9.07 5.36
N LEU A 53 3.77 9.62 5.95
CA LEU A 53 2.85 10.50 5.23
C LEU A 53 3.54 11.74 4.70
N VAL A 54 4.35 12.42 5.51
CA VAL A 54 5.10 13.60 5.09
C VAL A 54 6.01 13.27 3.92
N LYS A 55 6.71 12.15 3.98
CA LYS A 55 7.62 11.72 2.93
C LYS A 55 6.88 11.36 1.65
N LEU A 56 5.72 10.72 1.77
CA LEU A 56 4.87 10.37 0.65
C LEU A 56 4.34 11.62 -0.06
N GLU A 57 3.85 12.60 0.68
CA GLU A 57 3.43 13.88 0.13
C GLU A 57 4.56 14.58 -0.62
N GLN A 58 5.77 14.55 -0.06
CA GLN A 58 6.96 15.10 -0.71
C GLN A 58 7.26 14.41 -2.03
N CYS A 59 7.15 13.08 -2.09
CA CYS A 59 7.37 12.33 -3.32
C CYS A 59 6.42 12.77 -4.43
N PHE A 60 5.15 12.95 -4.12
CA PHE A 60 4.17 13.37 -5.13
C PHE A 60 4.34 14.83 -5.55
N LYS A 61 4.99 15.65 -4.74
CA LYS A 61 5.34 17.02 -5.12
C LYS A 61 6.60 17.12 -5.97
N ASP A 62 7.61 16.31 -5.66
CA ASP A 62 8.96 16.44 -6.20
C ASP A 62 9.22 15.52 -7.39
N VAL A 63 8.57 14.37 -7.46
CA VAL A 63 8.77 13.38 -8.53
C VAL A 63 7.78 13.66 -9.65
N VAL A 64 8.28 14.18 -10.75
CA VAL A 64 7.45 14.62 -11.89
C VAL A 64 6.61 13.48 -12.46
N GLU A 65 7.18 12.29 -12.53
CA GLU A 65 6.51 11.11 -13.09
C GLU A 65 5.29 10.67 -12.28
N LEU A 66 5.18 11.10 -11.02
CA LEU A 66 4.02 10.82 -10.18
C LEU A 66 2.92 11.89 -10.29
N GLN A 67 3.17 12.98 -11.02
CA GLN A 67 2.26 14.13 -11.12
C GLN A 67 1.30 14.02 -12.31
N GLN A 68 1.05 12.83 -12.80
CA GLN A 68 0.15 12.58 -13.91
C GLN A 68 -1.14 11.89 -13.43
N LYS A 69 -2.15 11.91 -14.28
CA LYS A 69 -3.34 11.09 -14.07
C LYS A 69 -3.05 9.67 -14.49
N PHE A 70 -3.28 8.73 -13.59
CA PHE A 70 -3.15 7.31 -13.89
C PHE A 70 -4.51 6.71 -14.22
N LYS A 71 -4.54 5.77 -15.15
CA LYS A 71 -5.74 5.00 -15.44
C LYS A 71 -6.21 4.22 -14.22
N LYS A 72 -5.27 3.69 -13.45
CA LYS A 72 -5.53 2.92 -12.23
C LYS A 72 -4.38 3.13 -11.26
N VAL A 73 -4.71 3.21 -9.98
CA VAL A 73 -3.71 3.24 -8.90
C VAL A 73 -3.98 2.06 -7.98
N THR A 74 -2.96 1.25 -7.76
CA THR A 74 -3.01 0.13 -6.81
C THR A 74 -2.01 0.40 -5.69
N VAL A 75 -2.46 0.30 -4.45
CA VAL A 75 -1.61 0.50 -3.28
C VAL A 75 -1.58 -0.80 -2.49
N VAL A 76 -0.36 -1.28 -2.23
CA VAL A 76 -0.12 -2.48 -1.42
C VAL A 76 0.61 -2.06 -0.16
N TYR A 77 0.05 -2.43 0.98
CA TYR A 77 0.65 -2.15 2.28
C TYR A 77 1.39 -3.38 2.78
N SER A 78 2.68 -3.21 3.09
CA SER A 78 3.44 -4.21 3.83
C SER A 78 3.46 -3.78 5.30
N ASN A 79 2.83 -4.57 6.14
CA ASN A 79 2.55 -4.20 7.52
C ASN A 79 2.71 -5.44 8.40
N GLU A 80 3.46 -5.31 9.50
CA GLU A 80 3.64 -6.40 10.46
C GLU A 80 2.50 -6.47 11.50
N LEU A 81 1.59 -5.50 11.49
CA LEU A 81 0.47 -5.43 12.43
C LEU A 81 -0.72 -6.24 11.92
N TYR A 82 -0.51 -7.53 11.74
CA TYR A 82 -1.54 -8.43 11.23
C TYR A 82 -1.45 -9.82 11.83
N THR A 83 -2.55 -10.55 11.75
CA THR A 83 -2.56 -11.99 11.99
C THR A 83 -3.55 -12.67 11.05
N LEU A 84 -3.31 -13.94 10.77
CA LEU A 84 -4.21 -14.75 9.95
C LEU A 84 -5.04 -15.65 10.87
N VAL A 85 -6.35 -15.64 10.67
CA VAL A 85 -7.30 -16.42 11.47
C VAL A 85 -8.02 -17.39 10.53
N PRO A 86 -8.07 -18.69 10.86
CA PRO A 86 -8.90 -19.61 10.07
C PRO A 86 -10.35 -19.15 10.02
N ALA A 87 -10.96 -19.18 8.85
CA ALA A 87 -12.31 -18.66 8.66
C ALA A 87 -13.32 -19.34 9.60
N ALA A 88 -13.14 -20.64 9.89
CA ALA A 88 -14.02 -21.39 10.77
C ALA A 88 -13.96 -20.93 12.23
N LEU A 89 -12.88 -20.26 12.64
CA LEU A 89 -12.68 -19.78 14.00
C LEU A 89 -12.88 -18.27 14.14
N PHE A 90 -13.15 -17.59 13.03
CA PHE A 90 -13.24 -16.14 13.02
C PHE A 90 -14.56 -15.63 13.58
N ASP A 91 -14.47 -14.62 14.45
CA ASP A 91 -15.60 -13.89 14.99
C ASP A 91 -15.32 -12.38 14.84
N LYS A 92 -16.12 -11.71 14.02
CA LYS A 92 -15.97 -10.29 13.74
C LYS A 92 -16.08 -9.38 14.96
N ASP A 93 -16.70 -9.87 16.03
CA ASP A 93 -16.87 -9.12 17.27
C ASP A 93 -15.66 -9.24 18.22
N LYS A 94 -14.64 -10.02 17.82
CA LYS A 94 -13.45 -10.29 18.63
C LYS A 94 -12.15 -9.89 17.95
N LEU A 95 -12.17 -8.86 17.09
CA LEU A 95 -11.01 -8.45 16.31
C LEU A 95 -9.79 -8.13 17.18
N THR A 96 -10.00 -7.39 18.28
CA THR A 96 -8.93 -7.02 19.20
C THR A 96 -8.26 -8.25 19.82
N ASP A 97 -9.02 -9.29 20.10
CA ASP A 97 -8.50 -10.49 20.75
C ASP A 97 -7.48 -11.22 19.87
N TYR A 98 -7.62 -11.15 18.56
CA TYR A 98 -6.69 -11.81 17.64
C TYR A 98 -5.31 -11.14 17.60
N LEU A 99 -5.22 -9.86 17.90
CA LEU A 99 -3.99 -9.09 17.81
C LEU A 99 -3.33 -8.78 19.15
N LYS A 100 -4.10 -8.72 20.24
CA LYS A 100 -3.62 -8.18 21.53
C LYS A 100 -2.42 -8.90 22.15
N TYR A 101 -2.22 -10.17 21.81
CA TYR A 101 -1.11 -10.95 22.37
C TYR A 101 0.16 -10.90 21.55
N SER A 102 0.08 -10.51 20.30
CA SER A 102 1.23 -10.48 19.39
C SER A 102 1.66 -9.07 19.02
N ILE A 103 0.81 -8.08 19.24
CA ILE A 103 1.02 -6.70 18.80
C ILE A 103 0.58 -5.76 19.92
N LYS A 104 1.38 -4.70 20.14
CA LYS A 104 0.98 -3.63 21.05
C LYS A 104 0.01 -2.71 20.32
N LEU A 105 -1.26 -2.78 20.70
CA LEU A 105 -2.28 -1.91 20.14
C LEU A 105 -2.29 -0.58 20.89
N LEU A 106 -2.42 0.52 20.14
CA LEU A 106 -2.62 1.85 20.68
C LEU A 106 -4.12 2.12 20.84
N LYS A 107 -4.47 3.04 21.74
CA LYS A 107 -5.87 3.35 22.07
C LYS A 107 -6.69 3.76 20.84
N ASP A 108 -6.07 4.48 19.90
CA ASP A 108 -6.73 5.00 18.72
C ASP A 108 -6.60 4.11 17.48
N ASP A 109 -5.96 2.94 17.64
CA ASP A 109 -5.86 1.99 16.54
C ASP A 109 -7.22 1.38 16.28
N PHE A 110 -7.61 1.32 15.02
CA PHE A 110 -8.75 0.52 14.65
C PHE A 110 -8.31 -0.71 13.86
N ILE A 111 -9.08 -1.76 13.98
CA ILE A 111 -8.74 -3.06 13.45
C ILE A 111 -9.76 -3.41 12.38
N VAL A 112 -9.28 -3.87 11.24
CA VAL A 112 -10.10 -4.30 10.13
C VAL A 112 -9.75 -5.73 9.74
N TYR A 113 -10.55 -6.33 8.88
CA TYR A 113 -10.27 -7.67 8.37
C TYR A 113 -10.64 -7.78 6.91
N ASP A 114 -9.93 -8.66 6.22
CA ASP A 114 -10.19 -9.03 4.83
C ASP A 114 -10.27 -10.56 4.72
N GLU A 115 -11.19 -11.04 3.92
CA GLU A 115 -11.33 -12.47 3.64
C GLU A 115 -10.38 -12.89 2.53
N ILE A 116 -9.60 -13.94 2.78
CA ILE A 116 -8.77 -14.60 1.77
C ILE A 116 -9.45 -15.93 1.46
N SER A 117 -10.49 -15.87 0.64
CA SER A 117 -11.38 -17.01 0.40
C SER A 117 -10.68 -18.21 -0.23
N GLN A 118 -9.62 -18.00 -1.00
CA GLN A 118 -8.85 -19.07 -1.62
C GLN A 118 -8.21 -20.03 -0.59
N PHE A 119 -7.95 -19.53 0.62
CA PHE A 119 -7.26 -20.30 1.66
C PHE A 119 -8.10 -20.49 2.92
N ASP A 120 -9.36 -20.07 2.90
CA ASP A 120 -10.24 -20.09 4.08
C ASP A 120 -9.62 -19.38 5.29
N LEU A 121 -8.95 -18.27 5.02
CA LEU A 121 -8.30 -17.44 6.04
C LEU A 121 -8.91 -16.04 6.08
N ILE A 122 -8.83 -15.43 7.25
CA ILE A 122 -9.18 -14.03 7.46
C ILE A 122 -7.91 -13.30 7.88
N ASN A 123 -7.56 -12.23 7.19
CA ASN A 123 -6.47 -11.35 7.60
C ASN A 123 -7.03 -10.26 8.52
N VAL A 124 -6.60 -10.25 9.77
CA VAL A 124 -6.96 -9.23 10.76
C VAL A 124 -5.77 -8.32 10.95
N TYR A 125 -5.94 -7.01 10.76
CA TYR A 125 -4.81 -6.09 10.73
C TYR A 125 -5.17 -4.68 11.15
N VAL A 126 -4.13 -3.88 11.46
CA VAL A 126 -4.24 -2.45 11.74
C VAL A 126 -3.78 -1.70 10.50
N PRO A 127 -4.68 -1.02 9.76
CA PRO A 127 -4.30 -0.29 8.55
C PRO A 127 -3.58 1.02 8.89
N TYR A 128 -2.77 1.49 7.94
CA TYR A 128 -2.21 2.84 8.00
C TYR A 128 -3.25 3.85 7.52
N ALA A 129 -4.18 4.21 8.40
CA ALA A 129 -5.34 5.02 8.05
C ALA A 129 -4.99 6.36 7.42
N ASN A 130 -3.97 7.05 7.96
CA ASN A 130 -3.52 8.33 7.43
C ASN A 130 -2.96 8.22 6.00
N LEU A 131 -2.21 7.16 5.71
CA LEU A 131 -1.69 6.91 4.37
C LEU A 131 -2.80 6.51 3.42
N ASN A 132 -3.71 5.67 3.87
CA ASN A 132 -4.85 5.26 3.08
C ASN A 132 -5.73 6.46 2.69
N ASN A 133 -5.97 7.38 3.62
CA ASN A 133 -6.74 8.60 3.37
C ASN A 133 -6.04 9.54 2.39
N PHE A 134 -4.72 9.52 2.32
CA PHE A 134 -3.96 10.30 1.33
C PHE A 134 -4.24 9.81 -0.09
N PHE A 135 -4.34 8.50 -0.31
CA PHE A 135 -4.57 7.94 -1.64
C PHE A 135 -6.05 7.96 -2.06
N PHE A 136 -6.94 7.87 -1.13
CA PHE A 136 -8.38 7.70 -1.36
C PHE A 136 -9.17 8.69 -0.52
#